data_132c36f971090ce17b41c8df935d60cb
#
_entry.id   132c36f971090ce17b41c8df935d60cb
#
_cell.length_a   1.000
_cell.length_b   1.000
_cell.length_c   1.000
_cell.angle_alpha   90.00
_cell.angle_beta   90.00
_cell.angle_gamma   90.00
#
_symmetry.space_group_name_H-M   'P 1'
#
loop_
_entity.id
_entity.type
_entity.pdbx_description
1 polymer ?
#
loop_
_entity_poly.entity_id
_entity_poly.type
_entity_poly.pdbx_seq_one_letter_code
_entity_poly.pdbx_strand_id
1 'polypeptide(L)'
;MTSQFVPHRPHPALRGLVTGALGYRQEGLPPGTHRGLPSPALTLVVTLDGSLDVAAHPDRAQAPGRYDALLGGLHTTPALIRHPGRQTGLQLALSPLGARRLLGVPAGELAALDVDLADVLGGTELVDRVREAASWPARFAAAEDVLRRVAGHGTPPAEVAEAWRLTLAGGGRLRVAEIARRVGWSERHLTARFRAETGLGPKEAARVVRFDRARRALAARPRPDLAALAAAAGYADQAHLTREWRAFTGLSPLRWLAAEFGFVQDGGDRDAAGSAA
;
A
#
# COMPACT_ATOMS: atom_id res chain seq x y z
N MET A 1 -25.88 -2.01 6.11
CA MET A 1 -24.48 -1.93 5.76
C MET A 1 -23.74 -3.08 6.42
N THR A 2 -23.16 -3.97 5.64
CA THR A 2 -22.40 -5.12 6.15
C THR A 2 -20.97 -5.02 5.64
N SER A 3 -20.00 -5.15 6.54
CA SER A 3 -18.58 -5.17 6.17
C SER A 3 -17.89 -6.35 6.85
N GLN A 4 -17.19 -7.15 6.06
CA GLN A 4 -16.35 -8.25 6.50
C GLN A 4 -14.93 -7.96 6.06
N PHE A 5 -13.99 -8.02 6.98
CA PHE A 5 -12.56 -7.94 6.72
C PHE A 5 -11.90 -9.20 7.28
N VAL A 6 -11.12 -9.87 6.46
CA VAL A 6 -10.45 -11.13 6.80
C VAL A 6 -8.95 -10.92 6.62
N PRO A 7 -8.23 -10.52 7.67
CA PRO A 7 -6.78 -10.41 7.62
C PRO A 7 -6.16 -11.80 7.45
N HIS A 8 -5.06 -11.86 6.73
CA HIS A 8 -4.31 -13.09 6.52
C HIS A 8 -2.82 -12.85 6.72
N ARG A 9 -2.16 -13.79 7.36
CA ARG A 9 -0.70 -13.79 7.52
C ARG A 9 -0.08 -14.52 6.32
N PRO A 10 0.71 -13.84 5.49
CA PRO A 10 1.32 -14.46 4.31
C PRO A 10 2.20 -15.67 4.66
N HIS A 11 2.23 -16.64 3.74
CA HIS A 11 3.04 -17.85 3.85
C HIS A 11 4.51 -17.50 4.13
N PRO A 12 5.23 -18.26 5.00
CA PRO A 12 6.61 -17.96 5.36
C PRO A 12 7.58 -17.78 4.18
N ALA A 13 7.37 -18.51 3.08
CA ALA A 13 8.18 -18.37 1.85
C ALA A 13 8.03 -17.01 1.14
N LEU A 14 6.95 -16.27 1.40
CA LEU A 14 6.70 -14.91 0.90
C LEU A 14 7.08 -13.81 1.90
N ARG A 15 7.71 -14.20 3.02
CA ARG A 15 8.14 -13.24 4.05
C ARG A 15 9.10 -12.21 3.45
N GLY A 16 8.84 -10.93 3.71
CA GLY A 16 9.61 -9.82 3.14
C GLY A 16 9.24 -9.45 1.70
N LEU A 17 8.46 -10.28 1.00
CA LEU A 17 7.91 -9.97 -0.32
C LEU A 17 6.48 -9.46 -0.23
N VAL A 18 5.65 -10.13 0.57
CA VAL A 18 4.27 -9.73 0.89
C VAL A 18 4.25 -9.27 2.34
N THR A 19 3.87 -8.01 2.57
CA THR A 19 3.88 -7.37 3.89
C THR A 19 2.52 -7.34 4.56
N GLY A 20 1.45 -7.66 3.82
CA GLY A 20 0.09 -7.75 4.32
C GLY A 20 -0.84 -8.40 3.31
N ALA A 21 -1.90 -9.02 3.80
CA ALA A 21 -2.95 -9.62 2.99
C ALA A 21 -4.32 -9.44 3.68
N LEU A 22 -5.34 -9.08 2.90
CA LEU A 22 -6.68 -8.80 3.38
C LEU A 22 -7.72 -9.27 2.36
N GLY A 23 -8.67 -10.09 2.80
CA GLY A 23 -9.92 -10.32 2.09
C GLY A 23 -10.98 -9.35 2.60
N TYR A 24 -11.80 -8.83 1.70
CA TYR A 24 -12.86 -7.92 2.09
C TYR A 24 -14.16 -8.17 1.32
N ARG A 25 -15.28 -7.95 2.01
CA ARG A 25 -16.62 -7.88 1.43
C ARG A 25 -17.37 -6.74 2.09
N GLN A 26 -17.88 -5.82 1.31
CA GLN A 26 -18.68 -4.69 1.77
C GLN A 26 -19.95 -4.57 0.92
N GLU A 27 -21.08 -4.41 1.57
CA GLU A 27 -22.40 -4.34 0.93
C GLU A 27 -23.26 -3.28 1.62
N GLY A 28 -24.17 -2.66 0.84
CA GLY A 28 -25.11 -1.67 1.35
C GLY A 28 -24.46 -0.32 1.68
N LEU A 29 -23.30 -0.03 1.11
CA LEU A 29 -22.72 1.32 1.12
C LEU A 29 -23.48 2.22 0.14
N PRO A 30 -23.59 3.53 0.37
CA PRO A 30 -23.96 4.46 -0.70
C PRO A 30 -22.97 4.35 -1.86
N PRO A 31 -23.43 4.35 -3.14
CA PRO A 31 -22.50 4.49 -4.26
C PRO A 31 -21.61 5.73 -4.08
N GLY A 32 -20.33 5.60 -4.40
CA GLY A 32 -19.39 6.68 -4.11
C GLY A 32 -18.00 6.49 -4.71
N THR A 33 -17.10 7.29 -4.21
CA THR A 33 -15.68 7.22 -4.56
C THR A 33 -14.85 7.17 -3.29
N HIS A 34 -13.98 6.20 -3.18
CA HIS A 34 -12.97 6.13 -2.14
C HIS A 34 -11.56 6.39 -2.70
N ARG A 35 -10.59 6.54 -1.82
CA ARG A 35 -9.22 6.87 -2.17
C ARG A 35 -8.29 5.70 -1.96
N GLY A 36 -7.57 5.29 -3.02
CA GLY A 36 -6.37 4.48 -2.90
C GLY A 36 -5.24 5.37 -2.38
N LEU A 37 -4.91 5.26 -1.10
CA LEU A 37 -3.97 6.16 -0.44
C LEU A 37 -2.52 5.71 -0.61
N PRO A 38 -1.57 6.67 -0.61
CA PRO A 38 -0.15 6.35 -0.53
C PRO A 38 0.19 5.46 0.67
N SER A 39 0.94 4.41 0.41
CA SER A 39 1.42 3.46 1.42
C SER A 39 2.89 3.07 1.14
N PRO A 40 3.63 2.54 2.11
CA PRO A 40 5.00 2.06 1.87
C PRO A 40 5.04 0.65 1.22
N ALA A 41 4.00 0.28 0.50
CA ALA A 41 3.88 -0.99 -0.21
C ALA A 41 3.17 -0.78 -1.55
N LEU A 42 3.51 -1.59 -2.56
CA LEU A 42 2.69 -1.71 -3.76
C LEU A 42 1.37 -2.38 -3.38
N THR A 43 0.31 -1.99 -4.05
CA THR A 43 -1.02 -2.55 -3.80
C THR A 43 -1.42 -3.47 -4.94
N LEU A 44 -1.61 -4.77 -4.64
CA LEU A 44 -2.22 -5.71 -5.56
C LEU A 44 -3.66 -5.96 -5.11
N VAL A 45 -4.63 -5.73 -5.99
CA VAL A 45 -6.06 -5.98 -5.73
C VAL A 45 -6.59 -6.96 -6.78
N VAL A 46 -7.27 -8.01 -6.34
CA VAL A 46 -8.07 -8.89 -7.20
C VAL A 46 -9.54 -8.69 -6.83
N THR A 47 -10.37 -8.29 -7.79
CA THR A 47 -11.82 -8.16 -7.56
C THR A 47 -12.48 -9.52 -7.69
N LEU A 48 -13.43 -9.81 -6.80
CA LEU A 48 -14.26 -11.02 -6.81
C LEU A 48 -15.68 -10.73 -7.32
N ASP A 49 -16.01 -9.45 -7.46
CA ASP A 49 -17.35 -8.99 -7.85
C ASP A 49 -17.21 -7.76 -8.76
N GLY A 50 -17.33 -7.97 -10.05
CA GLY A 50 -17.14 -6.94 -11.07
C GLY A 50 -15.68 -6.54 -11.28
N SER A 51 -15.44 -5.29 -11.62
CA SER A 51 -14.12 -4.70 -11.85
C SER A 51 -13.88 -3.49 -10.96
N LEU A 52 -12.62 -3.19 -10.68
CA LEU A 52 -12.18 -1.96 -10.01
C LEU A 52 -12.25 -0.79 -10.99
N ASP A 53 -13.12 0.17 -10.76
CA ASP A 53 -13.29 1.37 -11.60
C ASP A 53 -12.42 2.51 -11.07
N VAL A 54 -11.27 2.73 -11.69
CA VAL A 54 -10.35 3.82 -11.33
C VAL A 54 -10.69 5.07 -12.10
N ALA A 55 -11.34 6.03 -11.43
CA ALA A 55 -11.76 7.31 -12.00
C ALA A 55 -10.59 8.28 -12.22
N ALA A 56 -9.54 8.18 -11.42
CA ALA A 56 -8.31 8.93 -11.60
C ALA A 56 -7.14 8.18 -10.94
N HIS A 57 -6.07 8.01 -11.68
CA HIS A 57 -4.84 7.36 -11.23
C HIS A 57 -3.95 8.33 -10.42
N PRO A 58 -2.97 7.84 -9.66
CA PRO A 58 -1.94 8.69 -9.04
C PRO A 58 -1.21 9.57 -10.05
N ASP A 59 -0.79 9.00 -11.19
CA ASP A 59 -0.39 9.78 -12.36
C ASP A 59 -1.64 10.27 -13.12
N ARG A 60 -1.86 11.58 -13.11
CA ARG A 60 -3.01 12.22 -13.77
C ARG A 60 -2.95 12.18 -15.30
N ALA A 61 -1.83 11.82 -15.89
CA ALA A 61 -1.71 11.58 -17.32
C ALA A 61 -2.28 10.20 -17.73
N GLN A 62 -2.39 9.27 -16.78
CA GLN A 62 -3.00 7.96 -17.03
C GLN A 62 -4.53 8.11 -17.14
N ALA A 63 -5.11 7.62 -18.25
CA ALA A 63 -6.56 7.66 -18.47
C ALA A 63 -7.31 6.78 -17.47
N PRO A 64 -8.55 7.16 -17.06
CA PRO A 64 -9.39 6.29 -16.24
C PRO A 64 -9.51 4.88 -16.81
N GLY A 65 -9.57 3.87 -15.95
CA GLY A 65 -9.56 2.47 -16.36
C GLY A 65 -10.38 1.56 -15.46
N ARG A 66 -10.63 0.33 -15.95
CA ARG A 66 -11.27 -0.75 -15.20
C ARG A 66 -10.37 -1.97 -15.20
N TYR A 67 -10.23 -2.59 -14.02
CA TYR A 67 -9.30 -3.68 -13.78
C TYR A 67 -10.00 -4.84 -13.08
N ASP A 68 -9.81 -6.04 -13.55
CA ASP A 68 -10.19 -7.28 -12.85
C ASP A 68 -9.18 -7.59 -11.74
N ALA A 69 -7.93 -7.26 -12.00
CA ALA A 69 -6.88 -7.20 -11.00
C ALA A 69 -5.94 -6.03 -11.30
N LEU A 70 -5.65 -5.25 -10.28
CA LEU A 70 -4.82 -4.05 -10.36
C LEU A 70 -3.55 -4.23 -9.56
N LEU A 71 -2.43 -3.82 -10.13
CA LEU A 71 -1.18 -3.60 -9.42
C LEU A 71 -0.84 -2.11 -9.44
N GLY A 72 -0.90 -1.47 -8.27
CA GLY A 72 -0.54 -0.07 -8.06
C GLY A 72 0.88 0.08 -7.51
N GLY A 73 1.68 0.91 -8.16
CA GLY A 73 3.03 1.28 -7.70
C GLY A 73 3.03 2.24 -6.53
N LEU A 74 4.21 2.55 -5.98
CA LEU A 74 4.33 3.57 -4.93
C LEU A 74 4.02 4.96 -5.50
N HIS A 75 3.26 5.74 -4.75
CA HIS A 75 2.80 7.05 -5.18
C HIS A 75 2.68 8.04 -4.01
N THR A 76 2.46 9.32 -4.32
CA THR A 76 2.24 10.40 -3.34
C THR A 76 0.93 11.15 -3.56
N THR A 77 0.17 10.78 -4.58
CA THR A 77 -1.15 11.34 -4.92
C THR A 77 -2.18 10.20 -4.86
N PRO A 78 -3.38 10.36 -4.28
CA PRO A 78 -4.33 9.27 -4.16
C PRO A 78 -4.92 8.87 -5.51
N ALA A 79 -5.14 7.57 -5.73
CA ALA A 79 -6.08 7.12 -6.76
C ALA A 79 -7.52 7.40 -6.32
N LEU A 80 -8.43 7.62 -7.27
CA LEU A 80 -9.87 7.75 -7.02
C LEU A 80 -10.60 6.56 -7.61
N ILE A 81 -11.26 5.77 -6.76
CA ILE A 81 -11.88 4.51 -7.11
C ILE A 81 -13.38 4.61 -6.88
N ARG A 82 -14.17 4.42 -7.95
CA ARG A 82 -15.64 4.40 -7.86
C ARG A 82 -16.11 3.04 -7.43
N HIS A 83 -17.19 3.01 -6.66
CA HIS A 83 -17.87 1.78 -6.27
C HIS A 83 -19.40 1.95 -6.30
N PRO A 84 -20.14 0.91 -6.69
CA PRO A 84 -21.61 0.95 -6.77
C PRO A 84 -22.30 0.71 -5.42
N GLY A 85 -21.58 0.78 -4.31
CA GLY A 85 -22.11 0.48 -2.97
C GLY A 85 -21.84 -0.94 -2.48
N ARG A 86 -21.18 -1.75 -3.28
CA ARG A 86 -20.67 -3.07 -2.92
C ARG A 86 -19.26 -3.26 -3.48
N GLN A 87 -18.45 -4.03 -2.80
CA GLN A 87 -17.15 -4.47 -3.29
C GLN A 87 -16.67 -5.70 -2.53
N THR A 88 -16.15 -6.67 -3.28
CA THR A 88 -15.57 -7.88 -2.72
C THR A 88 -14.23 -8.12 -3.42
N GLY A 89 -13.19 -8.38 -2.67
CA GLY A 89 -11.87 -8.57 -3.25
C GLY A 89 -10.82 -9.08 -2.27
N LEU A 90 -9.66 -9.36 -2.83
CA LEU A 90 -8.45 -9.72 -2.11
C LEU A 90 -7.42 -8.62 -2.38
N GLN A 91 -6.84 -8.09 -1.32
CA GLN A 91 -5.76 -7.10 -1.38
C GLN A 91 -4.49 -7.65 -0.78
N LEU A 92 -3.38 -7.52 -1.49
CA LEU A 92 -2.05 -7.83 -1.01
C LEU A 92 -1.19 -6.56 -1.01
N ALA A 93 -0.44 -6.36 0.06
CA ALA A 93 0.58 -5.33 0.15
C ALA A 93 1.94 -5.96 -0.19
N LEU A 94 2.56 -5.52 -1.28
CA LEU A 94 3.84 -6.05 -1.73
C LEU A 94 4.98 -5.11 -1.34
N SER A 95 6.06 -5.67 -0.80
CA SER A 95 7.27 -4.91 -0.53
C SER A 95 7.86 -4.36 -1.83
N PRO A 96 8.20 -3.07 -1.94
CA PRO A 96 8.87 -2.55 -3.12
C PRO A 96 10.22 -3.21 -3.38
N LEU A 97 10.89 -3.70 -2.33
CA LEU A 97 12.13 -4.48 -2.48
C LEU A 97 11.89 -5.90 -2.98
N GLY A 98 10.65 -6.40 -2.86
CA GLY A 98 10.23 -7.70 -3.36
C GLY A 98 9.80 -7.68 -4.83
N ALA A 99 9.62 -6.51 -5.42
CA ALA A 99 9.09 -6.36 -6.79
C ALA A 99 9.92 -7.12 -7.82
N ARG A 100 11.26 -7.03 -7.79
CA ARG A 100 12.14 -7.78 -8.70
C ARG A 100 11.93 -9.28 -8.64
N ARG A 101 11.65 -9.83 -7.48
CA ARG A 101 11.40 -11.27 -7.32
C ARG A 101 10.01 -11.67 -7.76
N LEU A 102 9.00 -10.87 -7.44
CA LEU A 102 7.60 -11.18 -7.70
C LEU A 102 7.14 -10.77 -9.10
N LEU A 103 7.69 -9.68 -9.63
CA LEU A 103 7.21 -9.03 -10.85
C LEU A 103 8.27 -9.00 -11.96
N GLY A 104 9.51 -9.42 -11.68
CA GLY A 104 10.62 -9.37 -12.63
C GLY A 104 11.24 -7.98 -12.85
N VAL A 105 10.61 -6.92 -12.36
CA VAL A 105 11.03 -5.53 -12.53
C VAL A 105 11.17 -4.82 -11.19
N PRO A 106 11.98 -3.76 -11.07
CA PRO A 106 12.01 -2.93 -9.87
C PRO A 106 10.69 -2.17 -9.71
N ALA A 107 10.27 -1.93 -8.48
CA ALA A 107 9.07 -1.14 -8.20
C ALA A 107 9.12 0.28 -8.80
N GLY A 108 10.31 0.78 -9.10
CA GLY A 108 10.50 2.08 -9.74
C GLY A 108 9.88 2.20 -11.13
N GLU A 109 9.77 1.10 -11.87
CA GLU A 109 9.12 1.09 -13.19
C GLU A 109 7.59 1.25 -13.10
N LEU A 110 7.02 0.99 -11.92
CA LEU A 110 5.60 1.11 -11.63
C LEU A 110 5.26 2.41 -10.86
N ALA A 111 6.22 3.34 -10.74
CA ALA A 111 6.04 4.55 -9.93
C ALA A 111 4.81 5.37 -10.37
N ALA A 112 3.88 5.57 -9.45
CA ALA A 112 2.61 6.28 -9.64
C ALA A 112 1.67 5.69 -10.72
N LEU A 113 1.96 4.50 -11.23
CA LEU A 113 1.13 3.79 -12.21
C LEU A 113 0.22 2.78 -11.52
N ASP A 114 -0.97 2.62 -12.10
CA ASP A 114 -1.84 1.48 -11.88
C ASP A 114 -1.89 0.67 -13.18
N VAL A 115 -1.54 -0.61 -13.13
CA VAL A 115 -1.46 -1.50 -14.30
C VAL A 115 -2.33 -2.72 -14.10
N ASP A 116 -2.74 -3.36 -15.20
CA ASP A 116 -3.38 -4.67 -15.11
C ASP A 116 -2.35 -5.70 -14.62
N LEU A 117 -2.75 -6.50 -13.64
CA LEU A 117 -1.86 -7.53 -13.07
C LEU A 117 -1.45 -8.56 -14.13
N ALA A 118 -2.33 -8.87 -15.08
CA ALA A 118 -2.05 -9.83 -16.14
C ALA A 118 -0.91 -9.38 -17.06
N ASP A 119 -0.79 -8.08 -17.32
CA ASP A 119 0.31 -7.51 -18.12
C ASP A 119 1.66 -7.70 -17.43
N VAL A 120 1.68 -7.69 -16.11
CA VAL A 120 2.93 -7.82 -15.31
C VAL A 120 3.29 -9.29 -15.09
N LEU A 121 2.31 -10.14 -14.80
CA LEU A 121 2.53 -11.57 -14.52
C LEU A 121 2.50 -12.46 -15.78
N GLY A 122 2.15 -11.89 -16.94
CA GLY A 122 2.08 -12.63 -18.20
C GLY A 122 0.85 -13.55 -18.31
N GLY A 123 -0.25 -13.22 -17.63
CA GLY A 123 -1.51 -13.97 -17.72
C GLY A 123 -2.45 -13.79 -16.53
N THR A 124 -3.61 -14.42 -16.61
CA THR A 124 -4.73 -14.28 -15.67
C THR A 124 -4.76 -15.35 -14.56
N GLU A 125 -3.81 -16.30 -14.53
CA GLU A 125 -3.85 -17.47 -13.63
C GLU A 125 -4.13 -17.11 -12.17
N LEU A 126 -3.51 -16.05 -11.65
CA LEU A 126 -3.73 -15.62 -10.26
C LEU A 126 -5.19 -15.21 -10.04
N VAL A 127 -5.74 -14.44 -10.97
CA VAL A 127 -7.12 -13.93 -10.91
C VAL A 127 -8.10 -15.09 -10.96
N ASP A 128 -7.93 -15.99 -11.92
CA ASP A 128 -8.82 -17.14 -12.16
C ASP A 128 -8.86 -18.05 -10.94
N ARG A 129 -7.70 -18.44 -10.42
CA ARG A 129 -7.60 -19.30 -9.23
C ARG A 129 -8.17 -18.66 -7.96
N VAL A 130 -7.99 -17.35 -7.79
CA VAL A 130 -8.55 -16.61 -6.65
C VAL A 130 -10.07 -16.52 -6.76
N ARG A 131 -10.62 -16.33 -7.97
CA ARG A 131 -12.07 -16.25 -8.22
C ARG A 131 -12.75 -17.61 -8.06
N GLU A 132 -12.13 -18.70 -8.51
CA GLU A 132 -12.63 -20.07 -8.40
C GLU A 132 -12.65 -20.59 -6.96
N ALA A 133 -11.79 -20.06 -6.11
CA ALA A 133 -11.68 -20.53 -4.73
C ALA A 133 -12.93 -20.17 -3.90
N ALA A 134 -13.49 -21.19 -3.20
CA ALA A 134 -14.77 -21.07 -2.51
C ALA A 134 -14.70 -20.33 -1.15
N SER A 135 -13.53 -20.21 -0.54
CA SER A 135 -13.36 -19.64 0.80
C SER A 135 -12.19 -18.66 0.87
N TRP A 136 -12.20 -17.76 1.87
CA TRP A 136 -11.08 -16.85 2.10
C TRP A 136 -9.73 -17.56 2.26
N PRO A 137 -9.59 -18.61 3.08
CA PRO A 137 -8.32 -19.35 3.17
C PRO A 137 -7.88 -19.92 1.82
N ALA A 138 -8.79 -20.49 1.03
CA ALA A 138 -8.47 -21.02 -0.29
C ALA A 138 -8.06 -19.93 -1.29
N ARG A 139 -8.66 -18.73 -1.24
CA ARG A 139 -8.27 -17.58 -2.06
C ARG A 139 -6.88 -17.08 -1.75
N PHE A 140 -6.55 -16.95 -0.46
CA PHE A 140 -5.20 -16.59 -0.05
C PHE A 140 -4.18 -17.63 -0.50
N ALA A 141 -4.46 -18.92 -0.28
CA ALA A 141 -3.59 -20.01 -0.71
C ALA A 141 -3.37 -19.99 -2.23
N ALA A 142 -4.43 -19.77 -3.03
CA ALA A 142 -4.36 -19.68 -4.48
C ALA A 142 -3.44 -18.52 -4.94
N ALA A 143 -3.60 -17.33 -4.36
CA ALA A 143 -2.76 -16.18 -4.68
C ALA A 143 -1.29 -16.44 -4.29
N GLU A 144 -1.06 -16.97 -3.09
CA GLU A 144 0.28 -17.27 -2.58
C GLU A 144 0.99 -18.35 -3.40
N ASP A 145 0.27 -19.38 -3.85
CA ASP A 145 0.82 -20.42 -4.72
C ASP A 145 1.32 -19.86 -6.05
N VAL A 146 0.56 -18.97 -6.68
CA VAL A 146 0.99 -18.32 -7.91
C VAL A 146 2.21 -17.43 -7.64
N LEU A 147 2.14 -16.57 -6.62
CA LEU A 147 3.26 -15.69 -6.28
C LEU A 147 4.54 -16.45 -5.94
N ARG A 148 4.45 -17.60 -5.29
CA ARG A 148 5.62 -18.45 -4.98
C ARG A 148 6.22 -19.08 -6.23
N ARG A 149 5.40 -19.44 -7.23
CA ARG A 149 5.89 -20.04 -8.49
C ARG A 149 6.58 -19.01 -9.37
N VAL A 150 6.02 -17.79 -9.45
CA VAL A 150 6.61 -16.71 -10.26
C VAL A 150 7.82 -16.05 -9.58
N ALA A 151 7.99 -16.25 -8.27
CA ALA A 151 9.08 -15.64 -7.52
C ALA A 151 10.46 -16.08 -8.02
N GLY A 152 11.13 -15.18 -8.71
CA GLY A 152 12.50 -15.35 -9.22
C GLY A 152 13.58 -15.08 -8.16
N HIS A 153 14.80 -14.80 -8.64
CA HIS A 153 15.99 -14.55 -7.80
C HIS A 153 16.43 -13.08 -7.75
N GLY A 154 15.67 -12.17 -8.39
CA GLY A 154 16.01 -10.74 -8.42
C GLY A 154 16.07 -10.14 -7.02
N THR A 155 17.20 -9.48 -6.70
CA THR A 155 17.38 -8.77 -5.43
C THR A 155 17.71 -7.30 -5.67
N PRO A 156 17.22 -6.39 -4.83
CA PRO A 156 17.64 -4.98 -4.88
C PRO A 156 19.08 -4.84 -4.41
N PRO A 157 19.79 -3.75 -4.73
CA PRO A 157 21.08 -3.41 -4.13
C PRO A 157 20.98 -3.42 -2.60
N ALA A 158 21.97 -3.98 -1.94
CA ALA A 158 21.98 -4.14 -0.47
C ALA A 158 21.84 -2.81 0.26
N GLU A 159 22.48 -1.76 -0.27
CA GLU A 159 22.42 -0.39 0.29
C GLU A 159 21.04 0.22 0.16
N VAL A 160 20.31 -0.05 -0.94
CA VAL A 160 18.91 0.38 -1.10
C VAL A 160 18.03 -0.37 -0.12
N ALA A 161 18.23 -1.68 0.03
CA ALA A 161 17.48 -2.48 0.99
C ALA A 161 17.69 -1.98 2.43
N GLU A 162 18.93 -1.68 2.80
CA GLU A 162 19.26 -1.11 4.11
C GLU A 162 18.68 0.29 4.29
N ALA A 163 18.75 1.16 3.27
CA ALA A 163 18.16 2.50 3.31
C ALA A 163 16.62 2.42 3.50
N TRP A 164 15.96 1.48 2.82
CA TRP A 164 14.51 1.24 3.00
C TRP A 164 14.21 0.75 4.42
N ARG A 165 14.96 -0.22 4.91
CA ARG A 165 14.83 -0.72 6.29
C ARG A 165 14.98 0.40 7.33
N LEU A 166 15.99 1.26 7.18
CA LEU A 166 16.23 2.42 8.03
C LEU A 166 15.06 3.42 7.98
N THR A 167 14.50 3.65 6.79
CA THR A 167 13.34 4.53 6.60
C THR A 167 12.12 4.00 7.36
N LEU A 168 11.82 2.70 7.24
CA LEU A 168 10.71 2.06 7.94
C LEU A 168 10.93 2.04 9.46
N ALA A 169 12.10 1.57 9.92
CA ALA A 169 12.42 1.45 11.34
C ALA A 169 12.44 2.82 12.04
N GLY A 170 12.96 3.84 11.36
CA GLY A 170 12.94 5.22 11.84
C GLY A 170 11.56 5.89 11.75
N GLY A 171 10.55 5.21 11.20
CA GLY A 171 9.22 5.77 10.98
C GLY A 171 9.23 7.03 10.09
N GLY A 172 10.16 7.10 9.13
CA GLY A 172 10.33 8.23 8.24
C GLY A 172 10.92 9.49 8.90
N ARG A 173 11.54 9.38 10.08
CA ARG A 173 12.12 10.54 10.80
C ARG A 173 13.59 10.78 10.50
N LEU A 174 14.34 9.76 10.05
CA LEU A 174 15.74 9.88 9.72
C LEU A 174 15.94 10.83 8.53
N ARG A 175 16.97 11.68 8.62
CA ARG A 175 17.35 12.58 7.53
C ARG A 175 18.01 11.77 6.42
N VAL A 176 17.82 12.18 5.16
CA VAL A 176 18.42 11.51 3.99
C VAL A 176 19.95 11.46 4.10
N ALA A 177 20.58 12.55 4.56
CA ALA A 177 22.01 12.60 4.81
C ALA A 177 22.50 11.53 5.81
N GLU A 178 21.72 11.26 6.85
CA GLU A 178 22.04 10.23 7.83
C GLU A 178 21.92 8.82 7.24
N ILE A 179 20.87 8.56 6.46
CA ILE A 179 20.69 7.28 5.77
C ILE A 179 21.85 7.08 4.78
N ALA A 180 22.16 8.09 3.97
CA ALA A 180 23.25 8.05 2.99
C ALA A 180 24.60 7.70 3.63
N ARG A 181 24.93 8.37 4.75
CA ARG A 181 26.14 8.07 5.51
C ARG A 181 26.19 6.62 6.02
N ARG A 182 25.05 6.10 6.52
CA ARG A 182 24.96 4.73 7.07
C ARG A 182 25.15 3.66 5.99
N VAL A 183 24.70 3.92 4.75
CA VAL A 183 24.88 3.01 3.62
C VAL A 183 26.16 3.28 2.81
N GLY A 184 26.99 4.24 3.22
CA GLY A 184 28.27 4.55 2.56
C GLY A 184 28.15 5.29 1.22
N TRP A 185 27.00 5.95 0.94
CA TRP A 185 26.76 6.68 -0.31
C TRP A 185 26.59 8.18 -0.10
N SER A 186 26.80 8.97 -1.18
CA SER A 186 26.35 10.35 -1.20
C SER A 186 24.82 10.42 -1.27
N GLU A 187 24.23 11.52 -0.78
CA GLU A 187 22.77 11.74 -0.86
C GLU A 187 22.25 11.70 -2.30
N ARG A 188 23.01 12.24 -3.24
CA ARG A 188 22.66 12.22 -4.67
C ARG A 188 22.61 10.80 -5.21
N HIS A 189 23.63 9.99 -4.92
CA HIS A 189 23.69 8.60 -5.37
C HIS A 189 22.59 7.77 -4.74
N LEU A 190 22.41 7.89 -3.42
CA LEU A 190 21.31 7.23 -2.72
C LEU A 190 19.95 7.60 -3.35
N THR A 191 19.69 8.90 -3.58
CA THR A 191 18.40 9.36 -4.13
C THR A 191 18.13 8.74 -5.50
N ALA A 192 19.12 8.71 -6.39
CA ALA A 192 18.97 8.12 -7.72
C ALA A 192 18.70 6.61 -7.66
N ARG A 193 19.52 5.86 -6.92
CA ARG A 193 19.41 4.39 -6.81
C ARG A 193 18.14 3.96 -6.08
N PHE A 194 17.81 4.66 -4.99
CA PHE A 194 16.61 4.39 -4.20
C PHE A 194 15.34 4.62 -5.02
N ARG A 195 15.27 5.74 -5.79
CA ARG A 195 14.11 6.02 -6.66
C ARG A 195 13.99 5.00 -7.79
N ALA A 196 15.08 4.63 -8.43
CA ALA A 196 15.07 3.62 -9.49
C ALA A 196 14.56 2.26 -8.98
N GLU A 197 14.83 1.93 -7.74
CA GLU A 197 14.43 0.65 -7.16
C GLU A 197 13.00 0.67 -6.59
N THR A 198 12.61 1.77 -5.91
CA THR A 198 11.35 1.81 -5.15
C THR A 198 10.24 2.64 -5.79
N GLY A 199 10.58 3.54 -6.73
CA GLY A 199 9.66 4.50 -7.35
C GLY A 199 9.57 5.84 -6.62
N LEU A 200 10.01 5.94 -5.38
CA LEU A 200 10.04 7.17 -4.60
C LEU A 200 11.46 7.55 -4.23
N GLY A 201 11.74 8.85 -4.15
CA GLY A 201 12.98 9.30 -3.50
C GLY A 201 12.94 9.05 -1.99
N PRO A 202 14.11 8.98 -1.30
CA PRO A 202 14.15 8.70 0.14
C PRO A 202 13.33 9.69 0.98
N LYS A 203 13.28 10.96 0.62
CA LYS A 203 12.46 11.98 1.29
C LYS A 203 10.97 11.74 1.10
N GLU A 204 10.54 11.37 -0.10
CA GLU A 204 9.14 11.05 -0.41
C GLU A 204 8.71 9.77 0.33
N ALA A 205 9.54 8.72 0.28
CA ALA A 205 9.30 7.49 1.02
C ALA A 205 9.16 7.74 2.53
N ALA A 206 10.04 8.57 3.11
CA ALA A 206 9.96 8.96 4.52
C ALA A 206 8.64 9.68 4.86
N ARG A 207 8.15 10.56 3.96
CA ARG A 207 6.84 11.22 4.12
C ARG A 207 5.70 10.22 4.06
N VAL A 208 5.71 9.29 3.10
CA VAL A 208 4.69 8.22 2.97
C VAL A 208 4.68 7.33 4.21
N VAL A 209 5.84 6.92 4.73
CA VAL A 209 5.94 6.11 5.95
C VAL A 209 5.37 6.85 7.17
N ARG A 210 5.68 8.15 7.35
CA ARG A 210 5.08 8.95 8.43
C ARG A 210 3.57 9.04 8.31
N PHE A 211 3.09 9.32 7.09
CA PHE A 211 1.67 9.43 6.79
C PHE A 211 0.94 8.12 7.09
N ASP A 212 1.44 6.98 6.60
CA ASP A 212 0.83 5.67 6.83
C ASP A 212 0.72 5.33 8.33
N ARG A 213 1.78 5.61 9.10
CA ARG A 213 1.75 5.45 10.57
C ARG A 213 0.72 6.37 11.24
N ALA A 214 0.67 7.64 10.84
CA ALA A 214 -0.31 8.59 11.37
C ALA A 214 -1.73 8.18 11.01
N ARG A 215 -1.95 7.70 9.78
CA ARG A 215 -3.25 7.22 9.29
C ARG A 215 -3.77 6.05 10.12
N ARG A 216 -2.93 5.03 10.32
CA ARG A 216 -3.28 3.87 11.17
C ARG A 216 -3.58 4.29 12.61
N ALA A 217 -2.76 5.15 13.19
CA ALA A 217 -2.98 5.64 14.54
C ALA A 217 -4.24 6.50 14.67
N LEU A 218 -4.60 7.26 13.63
CA LEU A 218 -5.85 8.04 13.58
C LEU A 218 -7.07 7.12 13.53
N ALA A 219 -7.06 6.12 12.63
CA ALA A 219 -8.17 5.17 12.46
C ALA A 219 -8.41 4.30 13.70
N ALA A 220 -7.39 4.02 14.48
CA ALA A 220 -7.50 3.20 15.70
C ALA A 220 -8.12 3.94 16.91
N ARG A 221 -8.38 5.25 16.81
CA ARG A 221 -8.82 6.06 17.97
C ARG A 221 -10.21 6.65 17.75
N PRO A 222 -11.17 6.45 18.68
CA PRO A 222 -12.52 7.03 18.57
C PRO A 222 -12.51 8.56 18.65
N ARG A 223 -11.56 9.16 19.40
CA ARG A 223 -11.42 10.61 19.59
C ARG A 223 -9.93 10.98 19.45
N PRO A 224 -9.44 11.23 18.24
CA PRO A 224 -8.03 11.51 18.03
C PRO A 224 -7.67 12.93 18.46
N ASP A 225 -6.60 13.05 19.27
CA ASP A 225 -5.89 14.30 19.48
C ASP A 225 -4.86 14.47 18.37
N LEU A 226 -5.11 15.43 17.48
CA LEU A 226 -4.26 15.67 16.30
C LEU A 226 -2.89 16.26 16.66
N ALA A 227 -2.77 16.97 17.78
CA ALA A 227 -1.47 17.49 18.23
C ALA A 227 -0.59 16.36 18.78
N ALA A 228 -1.17 15.49 19.62
CA ALA A 228 -0.49 14.31 20.11
C ALA A 228 -0.15 13.33 18.95
N LEU A 229 -1.05 13.17 17.98
CA LEU A 229 -0.80 12.37 16.79
C LEU A 229 0.37 12.92 15.97
N ALA A 230 0.42 14.24 15.74
CA ALA A 230 1.51 14.89 15.02
C ALA A 230 2.86 14.63 15.69
N ALA A 231 2.95 14.84 16.99
CA ALA A 231 4.18 14.59 17.76
C ALA A 231 4.60 13.11 17.69
N ALA A 232 3.66 12.17 17.91
CA ALA A 232 3.92 10.73 17.86
C ALA A 232 4.37 10.26 16.49
N ALA A 233 3.81 10.81 15.40
CA ALA A 233 4.15 10.46 14.02
C ALA A 233 5.42 11.16 13.49
N GLY A 234 5.98 12.14 14.25
CA GLY A 234 7.21 12.85 13.86
C GLY A 234 6.99 14.05 12.94
N TYR A 235 5.81 14.67 13.03
CA TYR A 235 5.55 16.00 12.46
C TYR A 235 5.96 17.09 13.43
N ALA A 236 6.33 18.26 12.92
CA ALA A 236 6.74 19.39 13.77
C ALA A 236 5.58 19.88 14.64
N ASP A 237 4.38 19.92 14.07
CA ASP A 237 3.15 20.37 14.71
C ASP A 237 1.90 19.83 13.99
N GLN A 238 0.71 20.09 14.52
CA GLN A 238 -0.57 19.73 13.93
C GLN A 238 -0.79 20.36 12.55
N ALA A 239 -0.30 21.57 12.33
CA ALA A 239 -0.45 22.27 11.06
C ALA A 239 0.36 21.56 9.95
N HIS A 240 1.59 21.13 10.28
CA HIS A 240 2.42 20.31 9.38
C HIS A 240 1.74 18.97 9.05
N LEU A 241 1.25 18.24 10.06
CA LEU A 241 0.45 17.02 9.86
C LEU A 241 -0.71 17.28 8.89
N THR A 242 -1.50 18.33 9.13
CA THR A 242 -2.69 18.65 8.33
C THR A 242 -2.33 19.02 6.88
N ARG A 243 -1.24 19.76 6.66
CA ARG A 243 -0.76 20.08 5.30
C ARG A 243 -0.33 18.84 4.54
N GLU A 244 0.49 17.96 5.14
CA GLU A 244 0.91 16.71 4.50
C GLU A 244 -0.28 15.77 4.27
N TRP A 245 -1.20 15.68 5.22
CA TRP A 245 -2.41 14.88 5.08
C TRP A 245 -3.24 15.30 3.87
N ARG A 246 -3.48 16.63 3.71
CA ARG A 246 -4.19 17.16 2.54
C ARG A 246 -3.45 16.87 1.23
N ALA A 247 -2.14 16.94 1.23
CA ALA A 247 -1.33 16.62 0.05
C ALA A 247 -1.52 15.14 -0.39
N PHE A 248 -1.62 14.21 0.57
CA PHE A 248 -1.78 12.79 0.29
C PHE A 248 -3.23 12.34 0.05
N THR A 249 -4.22 13.03 0.62
CA THR A 249 -5.61 12.56 0.61
C THR A 249 -6.58 13.52 -0.07
N GLY A 250 -6.20 14.78 -0.26
CA GLY A 250 -7.10 15.86 -0.67
C GLY A 250 -8.01 16.37 0.46
N LEU A 251 -7.99 15.75 1.66
CA LEU A 251 -8.87 16.08 2.78
C LEU A 251 -8.06 16.40 4.04
N SER A 252 -8.69 17.07 5.02
CA SER A 252 -8.10 17.15 6.36
C SER A 252 -8.25 15.81 7.11
N PRO A 253 -7.43 15.53 8.16
CA PRO A 253 -7.46 14.25 8.87
C PRO A 253 -8.87 13.84 9.33
N LEU A 254 -9.60 14.72 9.99
CA LEU A 254 -10.95 14.40 10.49
C LEU A 254 -12.00 14.28 9.37
N ARG A 255 -11.86 15.05 8.29
CA ARG A 255 -12.72 14.89 7.13
C ARG A 255 -12.46 13.58 6.39
N TRP A 256 -11.20 13.19 6.30
CA TRP A 256 -10.84 11.88 5.76
C TRP A 256 -11.42 10.76 6.60
N LEU A 257 -11.25 10.83 7.94
CA LEU A 257 -11.80 9.82 8.85
C LEU A 257 -13.32 9.67 8.69
N ALA A 258 -14.04 10.79 8.59
CA ALA A 258 -15.49 10.76 8.40
C ALA A 258 -15.93 10.19 7.03
N ALA A 259 -15.13 10.44 5.97
CA ALA A 259 -15.47 10.04 4.61
C ALA A 259 -15.06 8.58 4.29
N GLU A 260 -13.96 8.10 4.87
CA GLU A 260 -13.33 6.83 4.50
C GLU A 260 -13.40 5.77 5.62
N PHE A 261 -13.98 6.11 6.78
CA PHE A 261 -14.12 5.15 7.87
C PHE A 261 -15.06 4.02 7.46
N GLY A 262 -14.50 2.82 7.29
CA GLY A 262 -15.21 1.64 6.81
C GLY A 262 -14.77 1.13 5.44
N PHE A 263 -13.92 1.85 4.71
CA PHE A 263 -13.27 1.35 3.51
C PHE A 263 -12.02 0.52 3.81
N VAL A 264 -11.61 -0.30 2.83
CA VAL A 264 -10.59 -1.37 2.90
C VAL A 264 -9.20 -0.93 3.39
N GLN A 265 -8.95 0.36 3.57
CA GLN A 265 -7.61 0.88 3.85
C GLN A 265 -7.03 0.48 5.22
N ASP A 266 -7.85 -0.07 6.12
CA ASP A 266 -7.46 -0.35 7.51
C ASP A 266 -7.33 -1.84 7.86
N GLY A 267 -7.38 -2.73 6.88
CA GLY A 267 -7.41 -4.18 7.11
C GLY A 267 -6.14 -4.84 7.61
N GLY A 268 -5.10 -4.10 7.96
CA GLY A 268 -3.81 -4.68 8.32
C GLY A 268 -3.51 -4.86 9.82
N ASP A 269 -4.24 -4.24 10.74
CA ASP A 269 -3.72 -4.11 12.11
C ASP A 269 -4.76 -4.10 13.25
N ARG A 270 -5.97 -4.60 13.05
CA ARG A 270 -6.96 -4.66 14.15
C ARG A 270 -6.66 -5.75 15.20
N ASP A 271 -5.86 -6.76 14.85
CA ASP A 271 -5.56 -7.89 15.74
C ASP A 271 -4.25 -7.79 16.54
N ALA A 272 -3.40 -6.80 16.26
CA ALA A 272 -2.17 -6.62 17.05
C ALA A 272 -2.39 -5.97 18.43
N ALA A 273 -3.54 -5.35 18.67
CA ALA A 273 -3.87 -4.69 19.94
C ALA A 273 -4.64 -5.59 20.93
N GLY A 274 -5.09 -6.77 20.53
CA GLY A 274 -5.93 -7.66 21.32
C GLY A 274 -5.22 -8.85 21.99
N SER A 275 -3.91 -9.02 21.82
CA SER A 275 -3.16 -10.16 22.37
C SER A 275 -2.06 -9.77 23.35
N ALA A 276 -2.35 -8.80 24.23
CA ALA A 276 -1.55 -8.51 25.42
C ALA A 276 -2.50 -8.30 26.61
N ALA A 277 -3.04 -9.41 27.11
CA ALA A 277 -3.61 -9.54 28.45
C ALA A 277 -3.34 -10.96 28.95
#